data_ad6e884cedbd86ab989567fd342a66bd
#
_entry.id   ad6e884cedbd86ab989567fd342a66bd
#
_cell.length_a   1.000
_cell.length_b   1.000
_cell.length_c   1.000
_cell.angle_alpha   90.00
_cell.angle_beta   90.00
_cell.angle_gamma   90.00
#
_symmetry.space_group_name_H-M   'P 1'
#
loop_
_entity.id
_entity.type
_entity.pdbx_description
1 polymer ?
#
loop_
_entity_poly.entity_id
_entity_poly.type
_entity_poly.pdbx_seq_one_letter_code
_entity_poly.pdbx_strand_id
1 'polypeptide(L)'
;MAAAAIPFGLAIGLSLGMLGGGGSVLAVPVLVYVLGQSVHEATTTSLVVVTAGALAGGLAHAREGRVCWRHASAFTAAALPGVVAGTALGNAVSGRVLIAAFAVIMLAAAAATWRKATKATSAGDAAPVTSSCPPLRLGRDLVAGLLIGTMTGFFGVGGGFLIVPTLSIALALSMRLAVGTSLAIITATSVMALGAHLVAGRGLDAGVTTTMTLACVAGALGGVRLAGRIPQRQLGQGFAALVVLVAGYLLISAAFLGGPPGSS
;
A
#
# COMPACT_ATOMS: atom_id res chain seq x y z
N MET A 1 -10.48 -12.94 -20.39
CA MET A 1 -9.77 -11.97 -19.54
C MET A 1 -10.22 -12.03 -18.08
N ALA A 2 -11.51 -12.12 -17.75
CA ALA A 2 -11.98 -12.20 -16.36
C ALA A 2 -11.40 -13.40 -15.55
N ALA A 3 -11.22 -14.57 -16.16
CA ALA A 3 -10.64 -15.74 -15.47
C ALA A 3 -9.16 -15.52 -15.06
N ALA A 4 -8.39 -14.79 -15.86
CA ALA A 4 -7.01 -14.45 -15.53
C ALA A 4 -6.91 -13.43 -14.37
N ALA A 5 -7.96 -12.63 -14.13
CA ALA A 5 -8.00 -11.67 -13.03
C ALA A 5 -8.07 -12.33 -11.64
N ILE A 6 -8.59 -13.57 -11.55
CA ILE A 6 -8.79 -14.26 -10.27
C ILE A 6 -7.47 -14.53 -9.53
N PRO A 7 -6.46 -15.21 -10.11
CA PRO A 7 -5.22 -15.51 -9.39
C PRO A 7 -4.46 -14.24 -8.99
N PHE A 8 -4.48 -13.21 -9.82
CA PHE A 8 -3.84 -11.93 -9.50
C PHE A 8 -4.60 -11.16 -8.42
N GLY A 9 -5.93 -11.14 -8.48
CA GLY A 9 -6.76 -10.56 -7.43
C GLY A 9 -6.53 -11.24 -6.08
N LEU A 10 -6.48 -12.58 -6.06
CA LEU A 10 -6.15 -13.35 -4.86
C LEU A 10 -4.75 -13.03 -4.33
N ALA A 11 -3.73 -12.96 -5.20
CA ALA A 11 -2.36 -12.65 -4.79
C ALA A 11 -2.23 -11.23 -4.22
N ILE A 12 -2.85 -10.24 -4.88
CA ILE A 12 -2.90 -8.85 -4.41
C ILE A 12 -3.63 -8.77 -3.06
N GLY A 13 -4.79 -9.42 -2.94
CA GLY A 13 -5.55 -9.46 -1.70
C GLY A 13 -4.77 -10.14 -0.57
N LEU A 14 -4.16 -11.28 -0.82
CA LEU A 14 -3.33 -12.00 0.15
C LEU A 14 -2.19 -11.09 0.65
N SER A 15 -1.49 -10.44 -0.28
CA SER A 15 -0.43 -9.48 0.05
C SER A 15 -0.95 -8.30 0.85
N LEU A 16 -2.13 -7.75 0.49
CA LEU A 16 -2.79 -6.68 1.26
C LEU A 16 -3.12 -7.14 2.69
N GLY A 17 -3.77 -8.28 2.84
CA GLY A 17 -4.16 -8.82 4.14
C GLY A 17 -2.98 -9.18 5.05
N MET A 18 -1.88 -9.68 4.48
CA MET A 18 -0.68 -10.07 5.23
C MET A 18 0.25 -8.90 5.53
N LEU A 19 0.52 -8.07 4.53
CA LEU A 19 1.58 -7.07 4.53
C LEU A 19 1.05 -5.63 4.58
N GLY A 20 -0.27 -5.45 4.54
CA GLY A 20 -0.88 -4.12 4.48
C GLY A 20 -0.69 -3.49 3.09
N GLY A 21 -0.13 -2.29 3.05
CA GLY A 21 0.01 -1.52 1.81
C GLY A 21 0.82 -2.14 0.66
N GLY A 22 1.60 -3.21 0.92
CA GLY A 22 2.47 -3.80 -0.11
C GLY A 22 1.71 -4.34 -1.34
N GLY A 23 0.51 -4.87 -1.14
CA GLY A 23 -0.29 -5.43 -2.24
C GLY A 23 -0.84 -4.38 -3.21
N SER A 24 -1.08 -3.14 -2.76
CA SER A 24 -1.62 -2.08 -3.61
C SER A 24 -0.67 -1.68 -4.75
N VAL A 25 0.64 -1.81 -4.56
CA VAL A 25 1.66 -1.48 -5.57
C VAL A 25 1.60 -2.42 -6.77
N LEU A 26 1.16 -3.67 -6.56
CA LEU A 26 1.05 -4.68 -7.62
C LEU A 26 -0.19 -4.49 -8.50
N ALA A 27 -1.22 -3.80 -8.01
CA ALA A 27 -2.52 -3.74 -8.67
C ALA A 27 -2.44 -3.06 -10.05
N VAL A 28 -1.83 -1.88 -10.15
CA VAL A 28 -1.72 -1.15 -11.42
C VAL A 28 -0.85 -1.89 -12.45
N PRO A 29 0.39 -2.35 -12.13
CA PRO A 29 1.17 -3.14 -13.07
C PRO A 29 0.45 -4.38 -13.60
N VAL A 30 -0.23 -5.13 -12.74
CA VAL A 30 -0.98 -6.32 -13.16
C VAL A 30 -2.10 -5.95 -14.12
N LEU A 31 -2.88 -4.90 -13.84
CA LEU A 31 -3.97 -4.45 -14.70
C LEU A 31 -3.49 -3.99 -16.07
N VAL A 32 -2.37 -3.25 -16.13
CA VAL A 32 -1.83 -2.73 -17.38
C VAL A 32 -1.11 -3.82 -18.17
N TYR A 33 -0.15 -4.53 -17.56
CA TYR A 33 0.74 -5.43 -18.31
C TYR A 33 0.17 -6.84 -18.50
N VAL A 34 -0.69 -7.33 -17.60
CA VAL A 34 -1.24 -8.67 -17.69
C VAL A 34 -2.65 -8.66 -18.26
N LEU A 35 -3.48 -7.72 -17.85
CA LEU A 35 -4.87 -7.64 -18.28
C LEU A 35 -5.09 -6.66 -19.44
N GLY A 36 -4.05 -5.94 -19.89
CA GLY A 36 -4.08 -5.09 -21.09
C GLY A 36 -4.98 -3.84 -20.95
N GLN A 37 -5.28 -3.41 -19.73
CA GLN A 37 -6.08 -2.19 -19.52
C GLN A 37 -5.26 -0.93 -19.81
N SER A 38 -5.92 0.11 -20.28
CA SER A 38 -5.30 1.44 -20.35
C SER A 38 -4.89 1.92 -18.95
N VAL A 39 -3.86 2.77 -18.86
CA VAL A 39 -3.37 3.28 -17.55
C VAL A 39 -4.49 3.98 -16.76
N HIS A 40 -5.39 4.69 -17.43
CA HIS A 40 -6.50 5.40 -16.80
C HIS A 40 -7.54 4.42 -16.22
N GLU A 41 -7.93 3.40 -16.97
CA GLU A 41 -8.85 2.36 -16.51
C GLU A 41 -8.22 1.54 -15.39
N ALA A 42 -6.96 1.12 -15.55
CA ALA A 42 -6.20 0.38 -14.57
C ALA A 42 -6.12 1.12 -13.23
N THR A 43 -5.90 2.44 -13.26
CA THR A 43 -5.85 3.25 -12.04
C THR A 43 -7.20 3.25 -11.31
N THR A 44 -8.31 3.46 -12.05
CA THR A 44 -9.64 3.48 -11.43
C THR A 44 -10.05 2.08 -10.94
N THR A 45 -9.80 1.04 -11.74
CA THR A 45 -10.02 -0.37 -11.34
C THR A 45 -9.20 -0.73 -10.10
N SER A 46 -7.92 -0.35 -10.06
CA SER A 46 -7.06 -0.64 -8.90
C SER A 46 -7.57 0.03 -7.62
N LEU A 47 -8.08 1.27 -7.71
CA LEU A 47 -8.66 1.97 -6.56
C LEU A 47 -9.87 1.21 -5.99
N VAL A 48 -10.75 0.68 -6.85
CA VAL A 48 -11.90 -0.13 -6.39
C VAL A 48 -11.43 -1.42 -5.71
N VAL A 49 -10.54 -2.16 -6.38
CA VAL A 49 -10.00 -3.44 -5.90
C VAL A 49 -9.26 -3.26 -4.57
N VAL A 50 -8.38 -2.26 -4.48
CA VAL A 50 -7.59 -1.98 -3.27
C VAL A 50 -8.49 -1.47 -2.15
N THR A 51 -9.46 -0.60 -2.45
CA THR A 51 -10.41 -0.12 -1.43
C THR A 51 -11.18 -1.27 -0.81
N ALA A 52 -11.75 -2.15 -1.63
CA ALA A 52 -12.52 -3.29 -1.15
C ALA A 52 -11.64 -4.30 -0.38
N GLY A 53 -10.46 -4.61 -0.89
CA GLY A 53 -9.51 -5.50 -0.22
C GLY A 53 -8.98 -4.92 1.10
N ALA A 54 -8.64 -3.63 1.13
CA ALA A 54 -8.17 -2.94 2.32
C ALA A 54 -9.29 -2.80 3.37
N LEU A 55 -10.53 -2.53 2.93
CA LEU A 55 -11.69 -2.50 3.83
C LEU A 55 -11.94 -3.87 4.45
N ALA A 56 -11.98 -4.93 3.67
CA ALA A 56 -12.19 -6.29 4.16
C ALA A 56 -11.07 -6.74 5.10
N GLY A 57 -9.80 -6.56 4.71
CA GLY A 57 -8.64 -6.86 5.54
C GLY A 57 -8.56 -5.99 6.78
N GLY A 58 -8.83 -4.68 6.65
CA GLY A 58 -8.85 -3.73 7.76
C GLY A 58 -9.91 -4.05 8.81
N LEU A 59 -11.14 -4.40 8.37
CA LEU A 59 -12.21 -4.84 9.27
C LEU A 59 -11.85 -6.15 10.00
N ALA A 60 -11.21 -7.09 9.30
CA ALA A 60 -10.76 -8.33 9.92
C ALA A 60 -9.67 -8.06 10.97
N HIS A 61 -8.67 -7.23 10.68
CA HIS A 61 -7.66 -6.79 11.65
C HIS A 61 -8.25 -5.98 12.80
N ALA A 62 -9.27 -5.15 12.53
CA ALA A 62 -9.97 -4.37 13.56
C ALA A 62 -10.70 -5.28 14.56
N ARG A 63 -11.37 -6.36 14.08
CA ARG A 63 -12.02 -7.35 14.94
C ARG A 63 -11.03 -8.09 15.84
N GLU A 64 -9.77 -8.21 15.41
CA GLU A 64 -8.69 -8.79 16.20
C GLU A 64 -7.96 -7.77 17.10
N GLY A 65 -8.45 -6.52 17.18
CA GLY A 65 -7.83 -5.46 17.98
C GLY A 65 -6.49 -4.96 17.44
N ARG A 66 -6.19 -5.18 16.16
CA ARG A 66 -4.90 -4.84 15.54
C ARG A 66 -4.91 -3.51 14.79
N VAL A 67 -5.83 -2.60 15.10
CA VAL A 67 -5.94 -1.28 14.48
C VAL A 67 -5.85 -0.19 15.53
N CYS A 68 -4.90 0.71 15.35
CA CYS A 68 -4.76 1.91 16.18
C CYS A 68 -5.53 3.07 15.55
N TRP A 69 -6.83 3.19 15.84
CA TRP A 69 -7.72 4.17 15.24
C TRP A 69 -7.27 5.62 15.45
N ARG A 70 -6.69 5.93 16.62
CA ARG A 70 -6.18 7.29 16.93
C ARG A 70 -5.03 7.67 16.00
N HIS A 71 -4.10 6.76 15.74
CA HIS A 71 -3.01 6.97 14.77
C HIS A 71 -3.55 6.99 13.33
N ALA A 72 -4.49 6.10 12.99
CA ALA A 72 -5.11 6.06 11.67
C ALA A 72 -5.80 7.38 11.33
N SER A 73 -6.63 7.93 12.24
CA SER A 73 -7.35 9.18 11.99
C SER A 73 -6.41 10.38 11.89
N ALA A 74 -5.45 10.52 12.81
CA ALA A 74 -4.49 11.63 12.78
C ALA A 74 -3.62 11.60 11.52
N PHE A 75 -3.12 10.42 11.17
CA PHE A 75 -2.32 10.22 9.96
C PHE A 75 -3.12 10.53 8.70
N THR A 76 -4.34 10.01 8.57
CA THR A 76 -5.21 10.24 7.40
C THR A 76 -5.54 11.72 7.26
N ALA A 77 -5.92 12.39 8.36
CA ALA A 77 -6.24 13.83 8.33
C ALA A 77 -5.07 14.67 7.80
N ALA A 78 -3.83 14.31 8.17
CA ALA A 78 -2.64 15.00 7.67
C ALA A 78 -2.21 14.56 6.27
N ALA A 79 -2.48 13.31 5.89
CA ALA A 79 -2.14 12.80 4.56
C ALA A 79 -2.94 13.47 3.44
N LEU A 80 -4.19 13.88 3.70
CA LEU A 80 -5.06 14.50 2.70
C LEU A 80 -4.49 15.78 2.09
N PRO A 81 -4.16 16.83 2.89
CA PRO A 81 -3.52 18.02 2.34
C PRO A 81 -2.16 17.71 1.71
N GLY A 82 -1.44 16.71 2.25
CA GLY A 82 -0.19 16.22 1.66
C GLY A 82 -0.38 15.67 0.25
N VAL A 83 -1.40 14.83 0.03
CA VAL A 83 -1.69 14.29 -1.31
C VAL A 83 -1.97 15.41 -2.32
N VAL A 84 -2.76 16.40 -1.96
CA VAL A 84 -3.06 17.55 -2.84
C VAL A 84 -1.78 18.31 -3.19
N ALA A 85 -0.97 18.64 -2.19
CA ALA A 85 0.30 19.33 -2.39
C ALA A 85 1.28 18.49 -3.25
N GLY A 86 1.38 17.20 -2.96
CA GLY A 86 2.24 16.28 -3.70
C GLY A 86 1.84 16.12 -5.16
N THR A 87 0.54 16.04 -5.45
CA THR A 87 0.04 15.96 -6.84
C THR A 87 0.39 17.23 -7.63
N ALA A 88 0.25 18.41 -7.02
CA ALA A 88 0.64 19.66 -7.65
C ALA A 88 2.15 19.70 -7.97
N LEU A 89 3.00 19.23 -7.06
CA LEU A 89 4.45 19.13 -7.26
C LEU A 89 4.82 18.07 -8.31
N GLY A 90 4.13 16.94 -8.33
CA GLY A 90 4.40 15.83 -9.26
C GLY A 90 4.16 16.22 -10.72
N ASN A 91 3.20 17.09 -10.98
CA ASN A 91 2.92 17.61 -12.33
C ASN A 91 4.04 18.47 -12.92
N ALA A 92 4.95 18.97 -12.09
CA ALA A 92 6.09 19.80 -12.51
C ALA A 92 7.36 18.98 -12.82
N VAL A 93 7.34 17.64 -12.60
CA VAL A 93 8.52 16.79 -12.73
C VAL A 93 8.34 15.78 -13.86
N SER A 94 9.41 15.53 -14.62
CA SER A 94 9.36 14.53 -15.70
C SER A 94 9.12 13.11 -15.16
N GLY A 95 8.31 12.31 -15.87
CA GLY A 95 7.94 10.97 -15.44
C GLY A 95 9.14 10.03 -15.19
N ARG A 96 10.24 10.22 -15.94
CA ARG A 96 11.46 9.42 -15.77
C ARG A 96 12.14 9.69 -14.41
N VAL A 97 12.23 10.95 -13.99
CA VAL A 97 12.76 11.32 -12.67
C VAL A 97 11.83 10.82 -11.57
N LEU A 98 10.52 10.88 -11.80
CA LEU A 98 9.52 10.41 -10.85
C LEU A 98 9.68 8.91 -10.57
N ILE A 99 9.81 8.08 -11.61
CA ILE A 99 9.99 6.62 -11.47
C ILE A 99 11.31 6.30 -10.77
N ALA A 100 12.41 6.98 -11.12
CA ALA A 100 13.70 6.75 -10.49
C ALA A 100 13.68 7.13 -8.99
N ALA A 101 13.15 8.28 -8.65
CA ALA A 101 12.98 8.73 -7.27
C ALA A 101 12.09 7.77 -6.46
N PHE A 102 11.00 7.30 -7.07
CA PHE A 102 10.10 6.32 -6.48
C PHE A 102 10.83 5.01 -6.15
N ALA A 103 11.58 4.46 -7.10
CA ALA A 103 12.33 3.23 -6.90
C ALA A 103 13.39 3.35 -5.78
N VAL A 104 14.09 4.49 -5.70
CA VAL A 104 15.07 4.76 -4.63
C VAL A 104 14.37 4.79 -3.27
N ILE A 105 13.22 5.46 -3.15
CA ILE A 105 12.45 5.51 -1.91
C ILE A 105 11.93 4.13 -1.52
N MET A 106 11.46 3.34 -2.48
CA MET A 106 11.05 1.95 -2.25
C MET A 106 12.20 1.11 -1.68
N LEU A 107 13.39 1.20 -2.27
CA LEU A 107 14.57 0.48 -1.79
C LEU A 107 14.98 0.93 -0.39
N ALA A 108 14.96 2.24 -0.13
CA ALA A 108 15.25 2.77 1.21
C ALA A 108 14.24 2.28 2.26
N ALA A 109 12.93 2.28 1.93
CA ALA A 109 11.88 1.76 2.80
C ALA A 109 12.02 0.25 3.05
N ALA A 110 12.36 -0.52 2.02
CA ALA A 110 12.62 -1.96 2.13
C ALA A 110 13.83 -2.24 3.02
N ALA A 111 14.95 -1.54 2.80
CA ALA A 111 16.16 -1.69 3.60
C ALA A 111 15.91 -1.32 5.08
N ALA A 112 15.19 -0.24 5.35
CA ALA A 112 14.83 0.18 6.70
C ALA A 112 13.94 -0.87 7.41
N THR A 113 12.95 -1.42 6.70
CA THR A 113 12.06 -2.46 7.23
C THR A 113 12.80 -3.76 7.47
N TRP A 114 13.69 -4.16 6.55
CA TRP A 114 14.54 -5.33 6.70
C TRP A 114 15.45 -5.22 7.93
N ARG A 115 16.16 -4.09 8.07
CA ARG A 115 17.03 -3.82 9.23
C ARG A 115 16.26 -3.86 10.55
N LYS A 116 15.03 -3.34 10.57
CA LYS A 116 14.18 -3.42 11.77
C LYS A 116 13.77 -4.86 12.06
N ALA A 117 13.37 -5.62 11.05
CA ALA A 117 12.98 -7.02 11.20
C ALA A 117 14.14 -7.92 11.68
N THR A 118 15.38 -7.62 11.27
CA THR A 118 16.58 -8.36 11.73
C THR A 118 17.04 -7.96 13.13
N LYS A 119 16.97 -6.66 13.47
CA LYS A 119 17.34 -6.18 14.82
C LYS A 119 16.39 -6.71 15.93
N ALA A 120 15.13 -6.96 15.61
CA ALA A 120 14.19 -7.55 16.55
C ALA A 120 14.63 -8.93 17.06
N THR A 121 15.50 -9.63 16.33
CA THR A 121 16.02 -10.95 16.71
C THR A 121 17.10 -10.87 17.81
N SER A 122 17.85 -9.75 17.88
CA SER A 122 18.95 -9.55 18.84
C SER A 122 18.43 -9.18 20.25
N ALA A 123 17.16 -8.83 20.36
CA ALA A 123 16.52 -8.40 21.63
C ALA A 123 15.71 -9.50 22.32
N GLY A 124 15.88 -10.76 21.89
CA GLY A 124 15.14 -11.91 22.45
C GLY A 124 13.63 -11.83 22.11
N ASP A 125 13.06 -12.94 21.67
CA ASP A 125 11.63 -13.09 21.37
C ASP A 125 10.68 -12.90 22.60
N ALA A 126 11.21 -12.36 23.72
CA ALA A 126 10.56 -12.21 25.01
C ALA A 126 9.97 -10.82 25.30
N ALA A 127 10.06 -9.87 24.38
CA ALA A 127 9.29 -8.65 24.57
C ALA A 127 7.80 -9.00 24.40
N PRO A 128 6.95 -8.82 25.43
CA PRO A 128 5.52 -9.07 25.27
C PRO A 128 5.04 -8.25 24.09
N VAL A 129 4.37 -8.95 23.14
CA VAL A 129 3.69 -8.30 22.03
C VAL A 129 2.66 -7.37 22.66
N THR A 130 3.07 -6.14 22.96
CA THR A 130 2.15 -5.14 23.49
C THR A 130 1.13 -4.90 22.41
N SER A 131 -0.04 -5.52 22.59
CA SER A 131 -1.23 -5.31 21.77
C SER A 131 -1.79 -3.89 21.95
N SER A 132 -1.16 -3.10 22.82
CA SER A 132 -1.55 -1.73 23.11
C SER A 132 -0.94 -0.76 22.10
N CYS A 133 -1.79 0.12 21.59
CA CYS A 133 -1.33 1.22 20.75
C CYS A 133 -0.41 2.15 21.56
N PRO A 134 0.74 2.55 21.01
CA PRO A 134 1.61 3.53 21.67
C PRO A 134 0.87 4.85 21.93
N PRO A 135 1.36 5.69 22.85
CA PRO A 135 0.75 6.99 23.10
C PRO A 135 0.82 7.86 21.84
N LEU A 136 -0.30 8.48 21.48
CA LEU A 136 -0.40 9.36 20.32
C LEU A 136 0.54 10.57 20.52
N ARG A 137 1.51 10.70 19.64
CA ARG A 137 2.35 11.90 19.54
C ARG A 137 1.90 12.70 18.32
N LEU A 138 0.85 13.51 18.54
CA LEU A 138 0.11 14.19 17.46
C LEU A 138 1.03 14.88 16.45
N GLY A 139 2.07 15.60 16.89
CA GLY A 139 3.01 16.26 15.99
C GLY A 139 3.74 15.28 15.07
N ARG A 140 4.16 14.11 15.58
CA ARG A 140 4.88 13.09 14.80
C ARG A 140 3.94 12.37 13.84
N ASP A 141 2.72 12.09 14.26
CA ASP A 141 1.70 11.46 13.42
C ASP A 141 1.29 12.38 12.27
N LEU A 142 1.08 13.68 12.55
CA LEU A 142 0.73 14.68 11.55
C LEU A 142 1.88 14.89 10.54
N VAL A 143 3.12 15.04 11.01
CA VAL A 143 4.28 15.21 10.13
C VAL A 143 4.48 13.95 9.26
N ALA A 144 4.38 12.76 9.84
CA ALA A 144 4.48 11.51 9.10
C ALA A 144 3.36 11.38 8.07
N GLY A 145 2.12 11.68 8.43
CA GLY A 145 0.96 11.68 7.54
C GLY A 145 1.13 12.67 6.38
N LEU A 146 1.54 13.91 6.68
CA LEU A 146 1.77 14.94 5.66
C LEU A 146 2.87 14.53 4.68
N LEU A 147 4.02 14.07 5.18
CA LEU A 147 5.14 13.63 4.34
C LEU A 147 4.75 12.46 3.43
N ILE A 148 4.11 11.44 4.00
CA ILE A 148 3.69 10.27 3.23
C ILE A 148 2.57 10.64 2.27
N GLY A 149 1.62 11.48 2.68
CA GLY A 149 0.58 12.02 1.80
C GLY A 149 1.18 12.76 0.62
N THR A 150 2.15 13.65 0.87
CA THR A 150 2.86 14.39 -0.19
C THR A 150 3.60 13.43 -1.14
N MET A 151 4.30 12.43 -0.61
CA MET A 151 4.94 11.40 -1.45
C MET A 151 3.92 10.60 -2.26
N THR A 152 2.79 10.24 -1.65
CA THR A 152 1.70 9.53 -2.33
C THR A 152 1.13 10.32 -3.48
N GLY A 153 0.85 11.61 -3.26
CA GLY A 153 0.37 12.52 -4.29
C GLY A 153 1.41 12.76 -5.38
N PHE A 154 2.67 12.97 -4.98
CA PHE A 154 3.79 13.23 -5.89
C PHE A 154 4.02 12.08 -6.87
N PHE A 155 4.01 10.84 -6.39
CA PHE A 155 4.23 9.65 -7.23
C PHE A 155 2.94 9.12 -7.89
N GLY A 156 1.76 9.52 -7.45
CA GLY A 156 0.49 9.06 -8.01
C GLY A 156 0.19 7.55 -7.82
N VAL A 157 0.93 6.86 -6.96
CA VAL A 157 0.90 5.39 -6.80
C VAL A 157 0.19 4.98 -5.49
N GLY A 158 -0.88 5.61 -5.10
CA GLY A 158 -1.70 5.15 -3.98
C GLY A 158 -1.00 4.90 -2.62
N GLY A 159 0.29 5.26 -2.46
CA GLY A 159 1.10 5.37 -1.23
C GLY A 159 1.05 4.28 -0.16
N GLY A 160 0.23 3.25 -0.34
CA GLY A 160 -0.02 2.24 0.68
C GLY A 160 1.23 1.53 1.19
N PHE A 161 2.23 1.33 0.33
CA PHE A 161 3.47 0.63 0.70
C PHE A 161 4.38 1.45 1.64
N LEU A 162 4.34 2.79 1.59
CA LEU A 162 5.11 3.66 2.49
C LEU A 162 4.47 3.78 3.87
N ILE A 163 3.17 3.57 3.98
CA ILE A 163 2.44 3.70 5.24
C ILE A 163 2.94 2.67 6.26
N VAL A 164 3.09 1.39 5.86
CA VAL A 164 3.53 0.32 6.77
C VAL A 164 4.93 0.58 7.37
N PRO A 165 5.99 0.86 6.58
CA PRO A 165 7.29 1.23 7.13
C PRO A 165 7.23 2.45 8.03
N THR A 166 6.49 3.48 7.64
CA THR A 166 6.36 4.71 8.42
C THR A 166 5.69 4.44 9.77
N LEU A 167 4.58 3.73 9.80
CA LEU A 167 3.91 3.35 11.04
C LEU A 167 4.81 2.48 11.92
N SER A 168 5.55 1.55 11.33
CA SER A 168 6.41 0.65 12.09
C SER A 168 7.68 1.33 12.58
N ILE A 169 8.33 2.18 11.79
CA ILE A 169 9.62 2.79 12.10
C ILE A 169 9.43 4.13 12.79
N ALA A 170 8.67 5.06 12.18
CA ALA A 170 8.50 6.40 12.72
C ALA A 170 7.56 6.42 13.93
N LEU A 171 6.47 5.65 13.94
CA LEU A 171 5.51 5.63 15.03
C LEU A 171 5.74 4.46 16.01
N ALA A 172 6.77 3.63 15.76
CA ALA A 172 7.17 2.51 16.61
C ALA A 172 6.05 1.47 16.86
N LEU A 173 5.07 1.36 15.95
CA LEU A 173 4.06 0.32 16.01
C LEU A 173 4.69 -1.06 15.77
N SER A 174 4.14 -2.10 16.42
CA SER A 174 4.47 -3.47 16.06
C SER A 174 4.04 -3.76 14.62
N MET A 175 4.67 -4.70 13.93
CA MET A 175 4.37 -4.96 12.51
C MET A 175 2.89 -5.31 12.30
N ARG A 176 2.28 -6.07 13.21
CA ARG A 176 0.85 -6.42 13.14
C ARG A 176 -0.07 -5.20 13.28
N LEU A 177 0.24 -4.30 14.22
CA LEU A 177 -0.52 -3.05 14.39
C LEU A 177 -0.30 -2.12 13.19
N ALA A 178 0.93 -2.05 12.65
CA ALA A 178 1.24 -1.24 11.48
C ALA A 178 0.46 -1.71 10.25
N VAL A 179 0.37 -3.04 10.02
CA VAL A 179 -0.41 -3.63 8.92
C VAL A 179 -1.90 -3.30 9.07
N GLY A 180 -2.51 -3.57 10.22
CA GLY A 180 -3.94 -3.30 10.44
C GLY A 180 -4.28 -1.82 10.34
N THR A 181 -3.44 -0.95 10.94
CA THR A 181 -3.61 0.51 10.90
C THR A 181 -3.41 1.06 9.48
N SER A 182 -2.44 0.52 8.72
CA SER A 182 -2.23 0.95 7.33
C SER A 182 -3.42 0.61 6.43
N LEU A 183 -4.07 -0.53 6.62
CA LEU A 183 -5.28 -0.89 5.86
C LEU A 183 -6.43 0.07 6.14
N ALA A 184 -6.61 0.54 7.38
CA ALA A 184 -7.59 1.56 7.70
C ALA A 184 -7.28 2.90 7.00
N ILE A 185 -6.01 3.32 7.01
CA ILE A 185 -5.56 4.54 6.31
C ILE A 185 -5.76 4.40 4.79
N ILE A 186 -5.34 3.27 4.21
CA ILE A 186 -5.50 2.99 2.77
C ILE A 186 -6.97 3.02 2.39
N THR A 187 -7.85 2.39 3.17
CA THR A 187 -9.29 2.43 2.92
C THR A 187 -9.80 3.87 2.85
N ALA A 188 -9.48 4.70 3.84
CA ALA A 188 -9.92 6.08 3.89
C ALA A 188 -9.40 6.91 2.71
N THR A 189 -8.10 6.81 2.41
CA THR A 189 -7.47 7.55 1.31
C THR A 189 -7.95 7.07 -0.06
N SER A 190 -8.14 5.77 -0.24
CA SER A 190 -8.61 5.19 -1.50
C SER A 190 -10.09 5.51 -1.77
N VAL A 191 -10.95 5.53 -0.75
CA VAL A 191 -12.35 5.98 -0.89
C VAL A 191 -12.42 7.41 -1.39
N MET A 192 -11.58 8.30 -0.85
CA MET A 192 -11.55 9.70 -1.28
C MET A 192 -11.01 9.84 -2.71
N ALA A 193 -9.94 9.11 -3.05
CA ALA A 193 -9.40 9.09 -4.40
C ALA A 193 -10.42 8.53 -5.41
N LEU A 194 -11.12 7.46 -5.05
CA LEU A 194 -12.18 6.88 -5.87
C LEU A 194 -13.32 7.87 -6.10
N GLY A 195 -13.75 8.60 -5.06
CA GLY A 195 -14.74 9.67 -5.19
C GLY A 195 -14.34 10.71 -6.22
N ALA A 196 -13.10 11.18 -6.20
CA ALA A 196 -12.56 12.13 -7.16
C ALA A 196 -12.53 11.56 -8.60
N HIS A 197 -12.19 10.28 -8.78
CA HIS A 197 -12.18 9.62 -10.08
C HIS A 197 -13.59 9.44 -10.66
N LEU A 198 -14.58 9.09 -9.82
CA LEU A 198 -15.97 8.96 -10.26
C LEU A 198 -16.58 10.28 -10.70
N VAL A 199 -16.29 11.37 -9.97
CA VAL A 199 -16.71 12.72 -10.37
C VAL A 199 -16.08 13.14 -11.70
N ALA A 200 -14.85 12.68 -11.98
CA ALA A 200 -14.17 12.93 -13.26
C ALA A 200 -14.69 12.08 -14.44
N GLY A 201 -15.72 11.24 -14.23
CA GLY A 201 -16.39 10.47 -15.29
C GLY A 201 -15.50 9.36 -15.90
N ARG A 202 -14.52 8.83 -15.18
CA ARG A 202 -13.60 7.80 -15.68
C ARG A 202 -14.29 6.45 -15.80
N GLY A 203 -14.15 5.83 -16.97
CA GLY A 203 -14.76 4.52 -17.26
C GLY A 203 -14.16 3.38 -16.43
N LEU A 204 -14.98 2.35 -16.21
CA LEU A 204 -14.63 1.10 -15.52
C LEU A 204 -15.04 -0.08 -16.38
N ASP A 205 -14.16 -1.05 -16.58
CA ASP A 205 -14.57 -2.38 -17.04
C ASP A 205 -15.20 -3.14 -15.87
N ALA A 206 -16.53 -3.20 -15.86
CA ALA A 206 -17.29 -3.81 -14.77
C ALA A 206 -16.95 -5.31 -14.59
N GLY A 207 -16.66 -6.04 -15.66
CA GLY A 207 -16.41 -7.48 -15.63
C GLY A 207 -15.07 -7.81 -14.94
N VAL A 208 -14.00 -7.15 -15.35
CA VAL A 208 -12.66 -7.33 -14.75
C VAL A 208 -12.65 -6.77 -13.33
N THR A 209 -13.26 -5.60 -13.11
CA THR A 209 -13.28 -4.94 -11.80
C THR A 209 -14.00 -5.79 -10.75
N THR A 210 -15.17 -6.31 -11.04
CA THR A 210 -15.95 -7.13 -10.08
C THR A 210 -15.24 -8.44 -9.76
N THR A 211 -14.75 -9.15 -10.78
CA THR A 211 -14.06 -10.43 -10.60
C THR A 211 -12.79 -10.27 -9.77
N MET A 212 -11.99 -9.27 -10.10
CA MET A 212 -10.74 -8.98 -9.38
C MET A 212 -10.99 -8.49 -7.95
N THR A 213 -12.06 -7.70 -7.74
CA THR A 213 -12.46 -7.22 -6.41
C THR A 213 -12.87 -8.37 -5.50
N LEU A 214 -13.73 -9.27 -5.98
CA LEU A 214 -14.15 -10.44 -5.20
C LEU A 214 -12.96 -11.34 -4.86
N ALA A 215 -12.09 -11.60 -5.82
CA ALA A 215 -10.86 -12.37 -5.60
C ALA A 215 -9.94 -11.66 -4.58
N CYS A 216 -9.76 -10.34 -4.70
CA CYS A 216 -8.96 -9.55 -3.78
C CYS A 216 -9.52 -9.57 -2.34
N VAL A 217 -10.83 -9.43 -2.17
CA VAL A 217 -11.48 -9.53 -0.86
C VAL A 217 -11.26 -10.92 -0.25
N ALA A 218 -11.47 -11.99 -1.02
CA ALA A 218 -11.22 -13.36 -0.56
C ALA A 218 -9.72 -13.56 -0.17
N GLY A 219 -8.81 -13.08 -1.00
CA GLY A 219 -7.38 -13.08 -0.73
C GLY A 219 -7.01 -12.30 0.53
N ALA A 220 -7.58 -11.09 0.72
CA ALA A 220 -7.32 -10.26 1.90
C ALA A 220 -7.74 -10.93 3.20
N LEU A 221 -8.93 -11.53 3.23
CA LEU A 221 -9.41 -12.29 4.39
C LEU A 221 -8.53 -13.53 4.68
N GLY A 222 -8.10 -14.23 3.63
CA GLY A 222 -7.11 -15.32 3.74
C GLY A 222 -5.77 -14.83 4.27
N GLY A 223 -5.29 -13.69 3.76
CA GLY A 223 -4.05 -13.04 4.17
C GLY A 223 -4.03 -12.65 5.65
N VAL A 224 -5.14 -12.09 6.17
CA VAL A 224 -5.26 -11.75 7.60
C VAL A 224 -5.12 -12.99 8.48
N ARG A 225 -5.79 -14.10 8.12
CA ARG A 225 -5.69 -15.37 8.87
C ARG A 225 -4.27 -15.93 8.83
N LEU A 226 -3.62 -15.86 7.68
CA LEU A 226 -2.23 -16.31 7.50
C LEU A 226 -1.24 -15.43 8.27
N ALA A 227 -1.42 -14.10 8.24
CA ALA A 227 -0.61 -13.16 9.01
C ALA A 227 -0.65 -13.42 10.52
N GLY A 228 -1.78 -13.93 11.02
CA GLY A 228 -1.92 -14.35 12.42
C GLY A 228 -1.00 -15.51 12.83
N ARG A 229 -0.63 -16.37 11.87
CA ARG A 229 0.20 -17.57 12.08
C ARG A 229 1.69 -17.34 11.82
N ILE A 230 2.04 -16.24 11.13
CA ILE A 230 3.42 -15.96 10.73
C ILE A 230 4.10 -15.06 11.78
N PRO A 231 5.36 -15.33 12.15
CA PRO A 231 6.14 -14.47 13.03
C PRO A 231 6.29 -13.05 12.43
N GLN A 232 6.26 -12.02 13.29
CA GLN A 232 6.37 -10.62 12.86
C GLN A 232 7.63 -10.33 12.02
N ARG A 233 8.73 -11.04 12.31
CA ARG A 233 9.98 -10.96 11.54
C ARG A 233 9.76 -11.36 10.08
N GLN A 234 9.11 -12.50 9.85
CA GLN A 234 8.85 -13.00 8.50
C GLN A 234 7.88 -12.08 7.74
N LEU A 235 6.91 -11.49 8.42
CA LEU A 235 6.05 -10.46 7.84
C LEU A 235 6.85 -9.26 7.34
N GLY A 236 7.76 -8.73 8.18
CA GLY A 236 8.62 -7.61 7.81
C GLY A 236 9.58 -7.93 6.67
N GLN A 237 10.17 -9.14 6.68
CA GLN A 237 11.05 -9.62 5.62
C GLN A 237 10.29 -9.84 4.31
N GLY A 238 9.09 -10.46 4.37
CA GLY A 238 8.22 -10.66 3.22
C GLY A 238 7.78 -9.34 2.58
N PHE A 239 7.43 -8.35 3.41
CA PHE A 239 7.14 -7.00 2.95
C PHE A 239 8.35 -6.38 2.22
N ALA A 240 9.53 -6.41 2.84
CA ALA A 240 10.73 -5.85 2.25
C ALA A 240 11.12 -6.56 0.94
N ALA A 241 11.03 -7.89 0.89
CA ALA A 241 11.29 -8.68 -0.31
C ALA A 241 10.33 -8.30 -1.46
N LEU A 242 9.03 -8.19 -1.17
CA LEU A 242 8.04 -7.78 -2.16
C LEU A 242 8.32 -6.37 -2.71
N VAL A 243 8.65 -5.43 -1.82
CA VAL A 243 8.98 -4.04 -2.22
C VAL A 243 10.25 -3.99 -3.07
N VAL A 244 11.29 -4.76 -2.74
CA VAL A 244 12.52 -4.87 -3.55
C VAL A 244 12.23 -5.44 -4.93
N LEU A 245 11.40 -6.48 -5.01
CA LEU A 245 11.03 -7.11 -6.27
C LEU A 245 10.30 -6.12 -7.19
N VAL A 246 9.34 -5.38 -6.65
CA VAL A 246 8.61 -4.35 -7.41
C VAL A 246 9.53 -3.19 -7.81
N ALA A 247 10.40 -2.72 -6.92
CA ALA A 247 11.36 -1.66 -7.23
C ALA A 247 12.33 -2.08 -8.33
N GLY A 248 12.84 -3.32 -8.27
CA GLY A 248 13.70 -3.90 -9.30
C GLY A 248 13.00 -3.98 -10.66
N TYR A 249 11.76 -4.45 -10.67
CA TYR A 249 10.94 -4.49 -11.89
C TYR A 249 10.76 -3.09 -12.50
N LEU A 250 10.44 -2.09 -11.68
CA LEU A 250 10.26 -0.71 -12.15
C LEU A 250 11.57 -0.10 -12.70
N LEU A 251 12.71 -0.38 -12.07
CA LEU A 251 14.02 0.08 -12.56
C LEU A 251 14.37 -0.56 -13.90
N ILE A 252 14.17 -1.86 -14.04
CA ILE A 252 14.40 -2.59 -15.29
C ILE A 252 13.47 -2.06 -16.38
N SER A 253 12.18 -1.89 -16.08
CA SER A 253 11.20 -1.34 -17.01
C SER A 253 11.56 0.08 -17.47
N ALA A 254 12.00 0.94 -16.54
CA ALA A 254 12.41 2.30 -16.85
C ALA A 254 13.71 2.36 -17.70
N ALA A 255 14.64 1.42 -17.47
CA ALA A 255 15.92 1.38 -18.17
C ALA A 255 15.82 0.79 -19.58
N PHE A 256 15.03 -0.27 -19.76
CA PHE A 256 14.98 -1.04 -21.01
C PHE A 256 13.76 -0.78 -21.90
N LEU A 257 12.63 -0.39 -21.34
CA LEU A 257 11.36 -0.21 -22.06
C LEU A 257 11.01 1.25 -22.34
N GLY A 258 11.86 2.21 -21.96
CA GLY A 258 11.64 3.65 -22.25
C GLY A 258 10.47 4.29 -21.53
N GLY A 259 9.89 3.65 -20.55
CA GLY A 259 8.70 4.10 -19.81
C GLY A 259 7.46 3.22 -20.08
N PRO A 260 6.38 3.41 -19.32
CA PRO A 260 5.16 2.64 -19.52
C PRO A 260 4.56 2.90 -20.91
N PRO A 261 3.97 1.87 -21.57
CA PRO A 261 3.29 2.04 -22.84
C PRO A 261 2.16 3.08 -22.70
N GLY A 262 2.22 4.16 -23.45
CA GLY A 262 1.23 5.26 -23.42
C GLY A 262 1.75 6.62 -22.98
N SER A 263 3.06 6.83 -22.88
CA SER A 263 3.69 8.14 -22.59
C SER A 263 4.16 8.89 -23.85
N SER A 264 3.51 8.66 -24.99
CA SER A 264 3.67 9.48 -26.21
C SER A 264 2.51 10.42 -26.37
#